data_793c7d37f34b179f270e31ae35a3d31b
#
_entry.id   793c7d37f34b179f270e31ae35a3d31b
#
_cell.length_a   1.000
_cell.length_b   1.000
_cell.length_c   1.000
_cell.angle_alpha   90.00
_cell.angle_beta   90.00
_cell.angle_gamma   90.00
#
_symmetry.space_group_name_H-M   'P 1'
#
loop_
_entity.id
_entity.type
_entity.pdbx_description
1 polymer ?
#
loop_
_entity_poly.entity_id
_entity_poly.type
_entity_poly.pdbx_seq_one_letter_code
_entity_poly.pdbx_strand_id
1 'polypeptide(L)'
;ISLNPLLGNVITDQRMLTSSLTAGQVIKAISSLVGPEIVLFATLHFGNEHWYYCFPMLGGITLFFGLWLAATPIQRETSSGESVSLGKSFALLKNKTLLVLFLGIFFMVGVDVATNYISSKLMTLRYEWTPDEVKFAPQVYFLSRTIGAFLGVFLLTKISALRYFRMNILACA
;
A
#
# COMPACT_ATOMS: atom_id res chain seq x y z
N ILE A 1 -4.68 -7.58 4.20
CA ILE A 1 -3.97 -8.88 4.01
C ILE A 1 -4.95 -9.93 3.48
N SER A 2 -6.19 -10.00 3.97
CA SER A 2 -7.21 -10.96 3.53
C SER A 2 -7.86 -10.67 2.17
N LEU A 3 -7.71 -9.46 1.64
CA LEU A 3 -8.33 -9.05 0.38
C LEU A 3 -7.69 -9.73 -0.85
N ASN A 4 -6.37 -9.94 -0.82
CA ASN A 4 -5.64 -10.53 -1.94
C ASN A 4 -6.06 -11.99 -2.23
N PRO A 5 -6.19 -12.88 -1.23
CA PRO A 5 -6.74 -14.23 -1.46
C PRO A 5 -8.18 -14.20 -1.96
N LEU A 6 -9.03 -13.32 -1.42
CA LEU A 6 -10.42 -13.16 -1.84
C LEU A 6 -10.52 -12.82 -3.33
N LEU A 7 -9.70 -11.91 -3.82
CA LEU A 7 -9.63 -11.56 -5.24
C LEU A 7 -9.23 -12.76 -6.12
N GLY A 8 -8.29 -13.58 -5.63
CA GLY A 8 -7.88 -14.82 -6.32
C GLY A 8 -8.99 -15.85 -6.48
N ASN A 9 -9.95 -15.88 -5.56
CA ASN A 9 -11.09 -16.79 -5.62
C ASN A 9 -12.21 -16.27 -6.54
N VAL A 10 -12.33 -14.96 -6.69
CA VAL A 10 -13.39 -14.32 -7.50
C VAL A 10 -12.94 -14.17 -8.97
N ILE A 11 -11.66 -13.94 -9.22
CA ILE A 11 -11.13 -13.67 -10.55
C ILE A 11 -10.32 -14.87 -11.05
N THR A 12 -10.87 -15.56 -12.04
CA THR A 12 -10.26 -16.78 -12.62
C THR A 12 -9.20 -16.45 -13.67
N ASP A 13 -9.29 -15.28 -14.32
CA ASP A 13 -8.31 -14.85 -15.33
C ASP A 13 -7.08 -14.23 -14.66
N GLN A 14 -5.91 -14.83 -14.88
CA GLN A 14 -4.64 -14.42 -14.28
C GLN A 14 -4.24 -12.98 -14.63
N ARG A 15 -4.60 -12.47 -15.80
CA ARG A 15 -4.32 -11.09 -16.21
C ARG A 15 -5.21 -10.11 -15.45
N MET A 16 -6.49 -10.42 -15.36
CA MET A 16 -7.43 -9.62 -14.59
C MET A 16 -7.10 -9.64 -13.10
N LEU A 17 -6.66 -10.77 -12.55
CA LEU A 17 -6.23 -10.88 -11.17
C LEU A 17 -5.05 -9.94 -10.87
N THR A 18 -4.01 -9.98 -11.71
CA THR A 18 -2.83 -9.11 -11.53
C THR A 18 -3.19 -7.64 -11.64
N SER A 19 -4.03 -7.27 -12.62
CA SER A 19 -4.52 -5.91 -12.78
C SER A 19 -5.35 -5.44 -11.59
N SER A 20 -6.24 -6.29 -11.07
CA SER A 20 -7.09 -5.98 -9.91
C SER A 20 -6.29 -5.83 -8.63
N LEU A 21 -5.26 -6.67 -8.41
CA LEU A 21 -4.33 -6.52 -7.30
C LEU A 21 -3.57 -5.20 -7.38
N THR A 22 -3.15 -4.81 -8.60
CA THR A 22 -2.46 -3.53 -8.83
C THR A 22 -3.42 -2.35 -8.62
N ALA A 23 -4.69 -2.47 -9.03
CA ALA A 23 -5.72 -1.47 -8.75
C ALA A 23 -5.92 -1.25 -7.23
N GLY A 24 -5.86 -2.32 -6.43
CA GLY A 24 -5.84 -2.22 -4.97
C GLY A 24 -4.65 -1.39 -4.44
N GLN A 25 -3.47 -1.47 -5.09
CA GLN A 25 -2.33 -0.62 -4.74
C GLN A 25 -2.56 0.85 -5.10
N VAL A 26 -3.31 1.16 -6.16
CA VAL A 26 -3.70 2.54 -6.51
C VAL A 26 -4.56 3.14 -5.39
N ILE A 27 -5.56 2.41 -4.90
CA ILE A 27 -6.40 2.87 -3.79
C ILE A 27 -5.56 3.13 -2.54
N LYS A 28 -4.62 2.24 -2.23
CA LYS A 28 -3.68 2.42 -1.13
C LYS A 28 -2.81 3.67 -1.32
N ALA A 29 -2.33 3.92 -2.53
CA ALA A 29 -1.51 5.10 -2.85
C ALA A 29 -2.32 6.40 -2.69
N ILE A 30 -3.57 6.45 -3.16
CA ILE A 30 -4.47 7.58 -2.96
C ILE A 30 -4.73 7.82 -1.47
N SER A 31 -5.01 6.77 -0.70
CA SER A 31 -5.19 6.88 0.75
C SER A 31 -3.96 7.46 1.45
N SER A 32 -2.76 7.13 0.97
CA SER A 32 -1.51 7.66 1.51
C SER A 32 -1.30 9.15 1.19
N LEU A 33 -1.88 9.65 0.10
CA LEU A 33 -1.90 11.10 -0.21
C LEU A 33 -2.91 11.84 0.67
N VAL A 34 -4.08 11.24 0.90
CA VAL A 34 -5.16 11.87 1.67
C VAL A 34 -4.84 11.91 3.18
N GLY A 35 -4.09 10.96 3.70
CA GLY A 35 -3.77 10.89 5.13
C GLY A 35 -3.15 12.16 5.70
N PRO A 36 -2.04 12.69 5.14
CA PRO A 36 -1.46 13.96 5.59
C PRO A 36 -2.41 15.15 5.47
N GLU A 37 -3.28 15.17 4.46
CA GLU A 37 -4.24 16.24 4.25
C GLU A 37 -5.32 16.28 5.36
N ILE A 38 -5.71 15.13 5.90
CA ILE A 38 -6.63 15.06 7.04
C ILE A 38 -5.98 15.68 8.29
N VAL A 39 -4.69 15.41 8.52
CA VAL A 39 -3.94 16.03 9.62
C VAL A 39 -3.83 17.53 9.44
N LEU A 40 -3.50 17.98 8.23
CA LEU A 40 -3.42 19.40 7.88
C LEU A 40 -4.80 20.08 8.07
N PHE A 41 -5.86 19.47 7.60
CA PHE A 41 -7.22 19.96 7.80
C PHE A 41 -7.56 20.12 9.28
N ALA A 42 -7.22 19.12 10.11
CA ALA A 42 -7.44 19.17 11.55
C ALA A 42 -6.66 20.32 12.21
N THR A 43 -5.38 20.50 11.85
CA THR A 43 -4.54 21.58 12.39
C THR A 43 -5.01 22.98 11.98
N LEU A 44 -5.46 23.14 10.74
CA LEU A 44 -5.95 24.42 10.22
C LEU A 44 -7.29 24.85 10.85
N HIS A 45 -8.20 23.89 11.12
CA HIS A 45 -9.54 24.21 11.64
C HIS A 45 -9.60 24.25 13.16
N PHE A 46 -8.79 23.41 13.83
CA PHE A 46 -8.84 23.27 15.28
C PHE A 46 -7.60 23.84 16.00
N GLY A 47 -6.60 24.30 15.22
CA GLY A 47 -5.34 24.83 15.75
C GLY A 47 -4.26 23.74 15.90
N ASN A 48 -2.99 24.17 15.88
CA ASN A 48 -1.83 23.28 15.94
C ASN A 48 -1.76 22.40 17.20
N GLU A 49 -2.33 22.87 18.29
CA GLU A 49 -2.38 22.11 19.56
C GLU A 49 -3.40 20.95 19.51
N HIS A 50 -4.34 21.00 18.57
CA HIS A 50 -5.46 20.06 18.47
C HIS A 50 -5.33 19.08 17.29
N TRP A 51 -4.11 18.81 16.82
CA TRP A 51 -3.84 17.88 15.74
C TRP A 51 -4.45 16.48 15.96
N TYR A 52 -4.65 16.08 17.21
CA TYR A 52 -5.22 14.78 17.59
C TYR A 52 -6.69 14.61 17.17
N TYR A 53 -7.39 15.65 16.76
CA TYR A 53 -8.74 15.52 16.17
C TYR A 53 -8.74 14.76 14.84
N CYS A 54 -7.58 14.60 14.21
CA CYS A 54 -7.46 13.71 13.04
C CYS A 54 -7.83 12.25 13.38
N PHE A 55 -7.61 11.78 14.62
CA PHE A 55 -7.92 10.40 15.00
C PHE A 55 -9.41 10.09 15.00
N PRO A 56 -10.30 10.86 15.64
CA PRO A 56 -11.74 10.63 15.56
C PRO A 56 -12.27 10.80 14.11
N MET A 57 -11.69 11.68 13.29
CA MET A 57 -12.05 11.79 11.88
C MET A 57 -11.72 10.51 11.12
N LEU A 58 -10.50 10.00 11.26
CA LEU A 58 -10.07 8.72 10.67
C LEU A 58 -10.87 7.55 11.24
N GLY A 59 -11.18 7.56 12.54
CA GLY A 59 -12.03 6.60 13.22
C GLY A 59 -13.44 6.56 12.62
N GLY A 60 -14.04 7.70 12.38
CA GLY A 60 -15.35 7.84 11.73
C GLY A 60 -15.36 7.26 10.31
N ILE A 61 -14.34 7.59 9.51
CA ILE A 61 -14.16 7.03 8.16
C ILE A 61 -14.04 5.50 8.22
N THR A 62 -13.22 5.00 9.15
CA THR A 62 -12.99 3.55 9.32
C THR A 62 -14.29 2.84 9.74
N LEU A 63 -15.06 3.41 10.67
CA LEU A 63 -16.35 2.88 11.10
C LEU A 63 -17.35 2.87 9.94
N PHE A 64 -17.43 3.93 9.16
CA PHE A 64 -18.32 4.00 8.00
C PHE A 64 -18.03 2.88 7.00
N PHE A 65 -16.77 2.72 6.60
CA PHE A 65 -16.37 1.64 5.68
C PHE A 65 -16.46 0.25 6.31
N GLY A 66 -16.24 0.12 7.61
CA GLY A 66 -16.42 -1.13 8.36
C GLY A 66 -17.89 -1.57 8.37
N LEU A 67 -18.83 -0.65 8.61
CA LEU A 67 -20.25 -0.90 8.54
C LEU A 67 -20.73 -1.23 7.12
N TRP A 68 -20.21 -0.51 6.13
CA TRP A 68 -20.46 -0.81 4.71
C TRP A 68 -20.02 -2.24 4.37
N LEU A 69 -18.81 -2.62 4.77
CA LEU A 69 -18.29 -3.95 4.53
C LEU A 69 -19.13 -5.03 5.25
N ALA A 70 -19.58 -4.76 6.48
CA ALA A 70 -20.44 -5.67 7.23
C ALA A 70 -21.83 -5.85 6.57
N ALA A 71 -22.32 -4.81 5.90
CA ALA A 71 -23.58 -4.85 5.14
C ALA A 71 -23.46 -5.52 3.76
N THR A 72 -22.23 -5.68 3.25
CA THR A 72 -21.98 -6.27 1.93
C THR A 72 -21.99 -7.81 2.04
N PRO A 73 -22.85 -8.53 1.30
CA PRO A 73 -22.89 -9.99 1.32
C PRO A 73 -21.62 -10.54 0.64
N ILE A 74 -20.65 -10.96 1.45
CA ILE A 74 -19.44 -11.63 0.98
C ILE A 74 -19.69 -13.14 1.08
N GLN A 75 -19.49 -13.86 -0.03
CA GLN A 75 -19.52 -15.32 -0.02
C GLN A 75 -18.47 -15.85 0.96
N ARG A 76 -18.91 -16.63 1.94
CA ARG A 76 -17.98 -17.30 2.85
C ARG A 76 -17.12 -18.27 2.06
N GLU A 77 -15.82 -18.07 2.14
CA GLU A 77 -14.90 -19.12 1.70
C GLU A 77 -15.19 -20.38 2.54
N THR A 78 -15.44 -21.49 1.87
CA THR A 78 -15.35 -22.82 2.50
C THR A 78 -13.88 -23.06 2.81
N SER A 79 -13.42 -22.51 3.92
CA SER A 79 -12.08 -22.85 4.42
C SER A 79 -12.11 -24.34 4.71
N SER A 80 -11.33 -25.10 3.95
CA SER A 80 -10.92 -26.45 4.36
C SER A 80 -10.28 -26.26 5.73
N GLY A 81 -10.98 -26.70 6.78
CA GLY A 81 -10.80 -26.33 8.18
C GLY A 81 -9.47 -26.70 8.86
N GLU A 82 -8.34 -26.63 8.15
CA GLU A 82 -7.04 -26.70 8.77
C GLU A 82 -6.59 -25.32 9.23
N SER A 83 -6.63 -25.10 10.54
CA SER A 83 -5.95 -23.96 11.16
C SER A 83 -4.46 -24.06 10.84
N VAL A 84 -3.97 -23.14 9.98
CA VAL A 84 -2.56 -23.10 9.63
C VAL A 84 -1.78 -22.61 10.85
N SER A 85 -1.11 -23.52 11.53
CA SER A 85 -0.21 -23.19 12.65
C SER A 85 0.91 -22.27 12.14
N LEU A 86 1.33 -21.31 12.98
CA LEU A 86 2.48 -20.44 12.68
C LEU A 86 3.73 -21.24 12.29
N GLY A 87 3.96 -22.41 12.92
CA GLY A 87 5.05 -23.30 12.57
C GLY A 87 4.97 -23.81 11.13
N LYS A 88 3.78 -24.17 10.64
CA LYS A 88 3.58 -24.56 9.22
C LYS A 88 3.85 -23.38 8.26
N SER A 89 3.50 -22.15 8.65
CA SER A 89 3.78 -20.95 7.86
C SER A 89 5.29 -20.68 7.74
N PHE A 90 6.04 -20.80 8.83
CA PHE A 90 7.50 -20.71 8.80
C PHE A 90 8.17 -21.84 8.03
N ALA A 91 7.59 -23.05 8.06
CA ALA A 91 8.09 -24.17 7.27
C ALA A 91 8.05 -23.89 5.75
N LEU A 92 7.15 -23.03 5.27
CA LEU A 92 7.09 -22.60 3.86
C LEU A 92 8.37 -21.85 3.43
N LEU A 93 9.05 -21.16 4.34
CA LEU A 93 10.31 -20.46 4.05
C LEU A 93 11.48 -21.42 3.73
N LYS A 94 11.33 -22.74 3.98
CA LYS A 94 12.29 -23.76 3.51
C LYS A 94 12.29 -23.87 1.98
N ASN A 95 11.21 -23.47 1.32
CA ASN A 95 11.17 -23.41 -0.14
C ASN A 95 11.96 -22.18 -0.62
N LYS A 96 13.03 -22.42 -1.38
CA LYS A 96 13.93 -21.36 -1.88
C LYS A 96 13.18 -20.26 -2.66
N THR A 97 12.21 -20.63 -3.48
CA THR A 97 11.42 -19.67 -4.24
C THR A 97 10.60 -18.75 -3.33
N LEU A 98 9.93 -19.33 -2.32
CA LEU A 98 9.16 -18.56 -1.35
C LEU A 98 10.06 -17.69 -0.47
N LEU A 99 11.23 -18.17 -0.11
CA LEU A 99 12.21 -17.39 0.64
C LEU A 99 12.69 -16.17 -0.15
N VAL A 100 13.03 -16.34 -1.42
CA VAL A 100 13.46 -15.23 -2.29
C VAL A 100 12.34 -14.19 -2.47
N LEU A 101 11.11 -14.64 -2.69
CA LEU A 101 9.95 -13.74 -2.79
C LEU A 101 9.70 -13.00 -1.47
N PHE A 102 9.80 -13.70 -0.34
CA PHE A 102 9.68 -13.09 0.99
C PHE A 102 10.74 -12.00 1.21
N LEU A 103 12.00 -12.31 0.94
CA LEU A 103 13.09 -11.34 1.04
C LEU A 103 12.91 -10.16 0.08
N GLY A 104 12.45 -10.41 -1.15
CA GLY A 104 12.13 -9.35 -2.10
C GLY A 104 11.08 -8.37 -1.57
N ILE A 105 9.98 -8.89 -1.00
CA ILE A 105 8.95 -8.06 -0.39
C ILE A 105 9.50 -7.33 0.85
N PHE A 106 10.27 -8.02 1.69
CA PHE A 106 10.86 -7.45 2.90
C PHE A 106 11.74 -6.24 2.59
N PHE A 107 12.66 -6.38 1.63
CA PHE A 107 13.54 -5.27 1.22
C PHE A 107 12.77 -4.15 0.53
N MET A 108 11.81 -4.48 -0.33
CA MET A 108 10.99 -3.48 -1.00
C MET A 108 10.20 -2.62 0.00
N VAL A 109 9.55 -3.25 0.97
CA VAL A 109 8.82 -2.53 2.03
C VAL A 109 9.79 -1.73 2.90
N GLY A 110 10.97 -2.29 3.21
CA GLY A 110 12.01 -1.59 3.95
C GLY A 110 12.45 -0.31 3.26
N VAL A 111 12.72 -0.36 1.96
CA VAL A 111 13.08 0.83 1.16
C VAL A 111 11.93 1.83 1.11
N ASP A 112 10.69 1.38 0.91
CA ASP A 112 9.50 2.22 0.88
C ASP A 112 9.33 3.04 2.18
N VAL A 113 9.40 2.37 3.32
CA VAL A 113 9.29 3.00 4.64
C VAL A 113 10.48 3.90 4.94
N ALA A 114 11.71 3.44 4.64
CA ALA A 114 12.92 4.20 4.87
C ALA A 114 12.95 5.48 4.04
N THR A 115 12.59 5.42 2.76
CA THR A 115 12.54 6.60 1.87
C THR A 115 11.56 7.63 2.41
N ASN A 116 10.38 7.21 2.86
CA ASN A 116 9.39 8.11 3.44
C ASN A 116 9.90 8.81 4.69
N TYR A 117 10.50 8.05 5.61
CA TYR A 117 10.99 8.59 6.87
C TYR A 117 12.24 9.48 6.68
N ILE A 118 13.20 9.01 5.88
CA ILE A 118 14.49 9.68 5.70
C ILE A 118 14.33 10.94 4.84
N SER A 119 13.45 10.95 3.83
CA SER A 119 13.29 12.11 2.96
C SER A 119 12.94 13.37 3.74
N SER A 120 11.93 13.33 4.59
CA SER A 120 11.55 14.47 5.42
C SER A 120 12.69 14.90 6.35
N LYS A 121 13.33 13.93 7.02
CA LYS A 121 14.41 14.21 7.96
C LYS A 121 15.66 14.78 7.27
N LEU A 122 15.98 14.29 6.07
CA LEU A 122 17.08 14.79 5.27
C LEU A 122 16.87 16.25 4.85
N MET A 123 15.66 16.59 4.39
CA MET A 123 15.33 17.96 3.99
C MET A 123 15.42 18.93 5.16
N THR A 124 14.96 18.54 6.35
CA THR A 124 15.08 19.36 7.56
C THR A 124 16.54 19.53 7.99
N LEU A 125 17.30 18.41 8.10
CA LEU A 125 18.64 18.46 8.74
C LEU A 125 19.74 18.95 7.81
N ARG A 126 19.64 18.69 6.50
CA ARG A 126 20.71 19.01 5.55
C ARG A 126 20.42 20.23 4.70
N TYR A 127 19.17 20.47 4.39
CA TYR A 127 18.75 21.58 3.53
C TYR A 127 18.01 22.68 4.27
N GLU A 128 17.87 22.55 5.60
CA GLU A 128 17.26 23.55 6.49
C GLU A 128 15.83 23.97 6.03
N TRP A 129 15.12 23.06 5.38
CA TRP A 129 13.76 23.32 4.94
C TRP A 129 12.84 23.58 6.12
N THR A 130 11.98 24.57 5.96
CA THR A 130 10.95 24.88 6.94
C THR A 130 9.96 23.73 7.09
N PRO A 131 9.25 23.61 8.23
CA PRO A 131 8.22 22.59 8.43
C PRO A 131 7.16 22.56 7.33
N ASP A 132 6.86 23.74 6.74
CA ASP A 132 5.90 23.85 5.64
C ASP A 132 6.43 23.31 4.30
N GLU A 133 7.73 23.37 4.08
CA GLU A 133 8.37 22.87 2.86
C GLU A 133 8.64 21.36 2.95
N VAL A 134 9.01 20.88 4.12
CA VAL A 134 9.32 19.45 4.37
C VAL A 134 8.18 18.51 3.98
N LYS A 135 6.93 18.95 4.11
CA LYS A 135 5.75 18.17 3.71
C LYS A 135 5.74 17.79 2.23
N PHE A 136 6.40 18.56 1.36
CA PHE A 136 6.46 18.25 -0.07
C PHE A 136 7.30 17.01 -0.38
N ALA A 137 8.30 16.67 0.44
CA ALA A 137 9.15 15.52 0.19
C ALA A 137 8.37 14.18 0.15
N PRO A 138 7.58 13.80 1.18
CA PRO A 138 6.75 12.62 1.11
C PRO A 138 5.59 12.75 0.10
N GLN A 139 5.05 13.95 -0.13
CA GLN A 139 3.99 14.15 -1.12
C GLN A 139 4.46 13.84 -2.54
N VAL A 140 5.64 14.31 -2.94
CA VAL A 140 6.25 13.97 -4.25
C VAL A 140 6.46 12.48 -4.39
N TYR A 141 6.94 11.82 -3.33
CA TYR A 141 7.11 10.38 -3.31
C TYR A 141 5.78 9.64 -3.53
N PHE A 142 4.74 9.99 -2.77
CA PHE A 142 3.42 9.35 -2.89
C PHE A 142 2.74 9.65 -4.23
N LEU A 143 2.91 10.88 -4.75
CA LEU A 143 2.40 11.24 -6.07
C LEU A 143 3.05 10.39 -7.17
N SER A 144 4.38 10.28 -7.16
CA SER A 144 5.13 9.44 -8.10
C SER A 144 4.72 7.97 -8.01
N ARG A 145 4.55 7.47 -6.80
CA ARG A 145 4.05 6.11 -6.53
C ARG A 145 2.65 5.90 -7.08
N THR A 146 1.75 6.88 -6.91
CA THR A 146 0.38 6.82 -7.42
C THR A 146 0.38 6.77 -8.95
N ILE A 147 1.14 7.66 -9.60
CA ILE A 147 1.29 7.67 -11.07
C ILE A 147 1.85 6.34 -11.55
N GLY A 148 2.91 5.83 -10.89
CA GLY A 148 3.50 4.52 -11.22
C GLY A 148 2.50 3.37 -11.09
N ALA A 149 1.66 3.37 -10.06
CA ALA A 149 0.63 2.37 -9.87
C ALA A 149 -0.45 2.44 -10.97
N PHE A 150 -0.91 3.63 -11.35
CA PHE A 150 -1.85 3.81 -12.47
C PHE A 150 -1.27 3.32 -13.79
N LEU A 151 -0.03 3.69 -14.10
CA LEU A 151 0.67 3.19 -15.28
C LEU A 151 0.81 1.66 -15.24
N GLY A 152 1.11 1.11 -14.05
CA GLY A 152 1.20 -0.34 -13.84
C GLY A 152 -0.12 -1.06 -14.14
N VAL A 153 -1.25 -0.57 -13.65
CA VAL A 153 -2.58 -1.13 -13.97
C VAL A 153 -2.80 -1.16 -15.47
N PHE A 154 -2.57 -0.02 -16.14
CA PHE A 154 -2.79 0.11 -17.57
C PHE A 154 -1.85 -0.78 -18.41
N LEU A 155 -0.57 -0.84 -18.05
CA LEU A 155 0.42 -1.63 -18.75
C LEU A 155 0.19 -3.15 -18.57
N LEU A 156 -0.20 -3.58 -17.36
CA LEU A 156 -0.45 -4.99 -17.08
C LEU A 156 -1.68 -5.56 -17.79
N THR A 157 -2.60 -4.73 -18.27
CA THR A 157 -3.67 -5.19 -19.17
C THR A 157 -3.17 -5.52 -20.58
N LYS A 158 -2.07 -4.90 -21.01
CA LYS A 158 -1.52 -5.05 -22.37
C LYS A 158 -0.27 -5.92 -22.44
N ILE A 159 0.53 -5.95 -21.36
CA ILE A 159 1.84 -6.62 -21.32
C ILE A 159 1.79 -7.72 -20.26
N SER A 160 2.46 -8.85 -20.51
CA SER A 160 2.56 -9.92 -19.52
C SER A 160 3.32 -9.45 -18.26
N ALA A 161 2.87 -9.89 -17.10
CA ALA A 161 3.47 -9.50 -15.80
C ALA A 161 4.98 -9.76 -15.74
N LEU A 162 5.46 -10.86 -16.33
CA LEU A 162 6.89 -11.18 -16.36
C LEU A 162 7.70 -10.18 -17.20
N ARG A 163 7.16 -9.74 -18.34
CA ARG A 163 7.82 -8.74 -19.20
C ARG A 163 7.84 -7.38 -18.50
N TYR A 164 6.73 -6.99 -17.90
CA TYR A 164 6.63 -5.76 -17.11
C TYR A 164 7.63 -5.76 -15.94
N PHE A 165 7.74 -6.86 -15.21
CA PHE A 165 8.70 -7.02 -14.12
C PHE A 165 10.15 -6.86 -14.58
N ARG A 166 10.54 -7.51 -15.71
CA ARG A 166 11.88 -7.37 -16.28
C ARG A 166 12.20 -5.93 -16.71
N MET A 167 11.22 -5.25 -17.32
CA MET A 167 11.39 -3.83 -17.70
C MET A 167 11.61 -2.93 -16.47
N ASN A 168 10.86 -3.15 -15.39
CA ASN A 168 11.05 -2.37 -14.16
C ASN A 168 12.42 -2.63 -13.52
N ILE A 169 12.90 -3.88 -13.47
CA ILE A 169 14.25 -4.18 -12.95
C ILE A 169 15.31 -3.43 -13.77
N LEU A 170 15.22 -3.49 -15.10
CA LEU A 170 16.18 -2.78 -15.97
C LEU A 170 16.12 -1.26 -15.84
N ALA A 171 14.94 -0.71 -15.52
CA ALA A 171 14.79 0.72 -15.31
C ALA A 171 15.32 1.18 -13.94
N CYS A 172 15.42 0.28 -12.96
CA CYS A 172 15.96 0.57 -11.62
C CYS A 172 17.48 0.31 -11.49
N ALA A 173 18.09 -0.38 -12.46
CA ALA A 173 19.53 -0.70 -12.49
C ALA A 173 20.34 0.40 -13.14
#